data_2211fbda2ccf6d8db5d6a5b17dd191a2
#
_entry.id   2211fbda2ccf6d8db5d6a5b17dd191a2
#
_cell.length_a   1.000
_cell.length_b   1.000
_cell.length_c   1.000
_cell.angle_alpha   90.00
_cell.angle_beta   90.00
_cell.angle_gamma   90.00
#
_symmetry.space_group_name_H-M   'P 1'
#
loop_
_entity.id
_entity.type
_entity.pdbx_description
1 polymer ?
#
loop_
_entity_poly.entity_id
_entity_poly.type
_entity_poly.pdbx_seq_one_letter_code
_entity_poly.pdbx_strand_id
1 'polypeptide(L)'
;RARYVAAMANLDPHVVGRRLRDLRTRRDLTLADVAAETDISVSTLSRLESGSRRATLELLVPLARTYRVTLDELVDAPATGDPRVHAKPIQAWGAMIIPLTARRGGQRAFKHVLYPEARSVPDPRTHEGYDWVYVLSGRLRLVLGEHDIVMGPGEVAEFDTRTPHWFGCADGQPVELLSIIGPQGERMHVRARPKGSSPAS
;
A
#
# COMPACT_ATOMS: atom_id res chain seq x y z
N ARG A 1 20.36 16.97 -5.99
CA ARG A 1 19.72 16.84 -7.33
C ARG A 1 20.72 16.33 -8.39
N ALA A 2 21.95 16.84 -8.45
CA ALA A 2 22.96 16.40 -9.44
C ALA A 2 23.39 14.93 -9.30
N ARG A 3 23.46 14.37 -8.09
CA ARG A 3 23.81 12.97 -7.83
C ARG A 3 22.72 11.99 -8.27
N TYR A 4 21.44 12.38 -8.19
CA TYR A 4 20.31 11.56 -8.64
C TYR A 4 20.28 11.43 -10.17
N VAL A 5 20.56 12.51 -10.87
CA VAL A 5 20.66 12.51 -12.35
C VAL A 5 21.86 11.67 -12.82
N ALA A 6 22.98 11.68 -12.10
CA ALA A 6 24.15 10.86 -12.41
C ALA A 6 23.92 9.34 -12.14
N ALA A 7 23.13 8.97 -11.13
CA ALA A 7 22.76 7.57 -10.87
C ALA A 7 21.82 7.02 -11.96
N MET A 8 20.93 7.84 -12.50
CA MET A 8 20.05 7.48 -13.63
C MET A 8 20.80 7.35 -14.96
N ALA A 9 21.95 8.02 -15.11
CA ALA A 9 22.72 7.98 -16.36
C ALA A 9 23.48 6.65 -16.58
N ASN A 10 23.61 5.79 -15.56
CA ASN A 10 24.38 4.54 -15.60
C ASN A 10 23.60 3.34 -15.03
N LEU A 11 22.30 3.21 -15.35
CA LEU A 11 21.57 1.97 -15.07
C LEU A 11 22.21 0.83 -15.86
N ASP A 12 22.82 -0.13 -15.16
CA ASP A 12 23.32 -1.36 -15.77
C ASP A 12 22.14 -2.13 -16.37
N PRO A 13 22.07 -2.31 -17.72
CA PRO A 13 20.97 -3.01 -18.35
C PRO A 13 20.76 -4.43 -17.83
N HIS A 14 21.81 -5.09 -17.37
CA HIS A 14 21.74 -6.44 -16.81
C HIS A 14 21.09 -6.45 -15.42
N VAL A 15 21.31 -5.43 -14.59
CA VAL A 15 20.66 -5.31 -13.29
C VAL A 15 19.16 -5.09 -13.46
N VAL A 16 18.80 -4.15 -14.34
CA VAL A 16 17.38 -3.88 -14.67
C VAL A 16 16.73 -5.12 -15.28
N GLY A 17 17.41 -5.79 -16.21
CA GLY A 17 16.90 -6.99 -16.87
C GLY A 17 16.60 -8.12 -15.90
N ARG A 18 17.52 -8.44 -14.99
CA ARG A 18 17.29 -9.42 -13.93
C ARG A 18 16.09 -9.04 -13.07
N ARG A 19 15.98 -7.78 -12.67
CA ARG A 19 14.86 -7.31 -11.87
C ARG A 19 13.51 -7.46 -12.57
N LEU A 20 13.43 -7.12 -13.84
CA LEU A 20 12.23 -7.32 -14.66
C LEU A 20 11.82 -8.79 -14.71
N ARG A 21 12.77 -9.69 -14.94
CA ARG A 21 12.56 -11.13 -14.95
C ARG A 21 12.07 -11.64 -13.61
N ASP A 22 12.68 -11.23 -12.51
CA ASP A 22 12.27 -11.60 -11.15
C ASP A 22 10.85 -11.15 -10.84
N LEU A 23 10.50 -9.92 -11.22
CA LEU A 23 9.16 -9.39 -11.02
C LEU A 23 8.10 -10.15 -11.82
N ARG A 24 8.42 -10.56 -13.04
CA ARG A 24 7.55 -11.37 -13.90
C ARG A 24 7.37 -12.77 -13.32
N THR A 25 8.46 -13.46 -13.01
CA THR A 25 8.42 -14.86 -12.54
C THR A 25 7.74 -15.01 -11.19
N ARG A 26 7.91 -14.05 -10.27
CA ARG A 26 7.19 -14.04 -8.98
C ARG A 26 5.68 -13.85 -9.10
N ARG A 27 5.20 -13.49 -10.27
CA ARG A 27 3.78 -13.32 -10.59
C ARG A 27 3.25 -14.41 -11.51
N ASP A 28 4.08 -15.43 -11.78
CA ASP A 28 3.77 -16.55 -12.67
C ASP A 28 3.35 -16.11 -14.09
N LEU A 29 3.85 -14.93 -14.53
CA LEU A 29 3.55 -14.40 -15.85
C LEU A 29 4.55 -14.91 -16.90
N THR A 30 4.04 -15.21 -18.09
CA THR A 30 4.87 -15.46 -19.28
C THR A 30 5.26 -14.13 -19.97
N LEU A 31 6.25 -14.17 -20.86
CA LEU A 31 6.57 -13.00 -21.69
C LEU A 31 5.39 -12.61 -22.60
N ALA A 32 4.58 -13.58 -23.01
CA ALA A 32 3.39 -13.34 -23.83
C ALA A 32 2.30 -12.60 -23.05
N ASP A 33 2.08 -12.96 -21.78
CA ASP A 33 1.11 -12.27 -20.90
C ASP A 33 1.50 -10.80 -20.71
N VAL A 34 2.78 -10.55 -20.43
CA VAL A 34 3.29 -9.17 -20.26
C VAL A 34 3.20 -8.38 -21.58
N ALA A 35 3.47 -9.02 -22.73
CA ALA A 35 3.35 -8.39 -24.04
C ALA A 35 1.90 -7.96 -24.32
N ALA A 36 0.93 -8.82 -23.97
CA ALA A 36 -0.49 -8.51 -24.14
C ALA A 36 -0.96 -7.33 -23.27
N GLU A 37 -0.42 -7.20 -22.05
CA GLU A 37 -0.80 -6.11 -21.12
C GLU A 37 -0.10 -4.78 -21.40
N THR A 38 1.10 -4.80 -22.02
CA THR A 38 1.96 -3.61 -22.15
C THR A 38 2.07 -3.08 -23.55
N ASP A 39 1.59 -3.80 -24.54
CA ASP A 39 1.81 -3.54 -26.00
C ASP A 39 3.31 -3.54 -26.38
N ILE A 40 4.15 -4.22 -25.59
CA ILE A 40 5.58 -4.39 -25.85
C ILE A 40 5.79 -5.79 -26.44
N SER A 41 6.46 -5.89 -27.59
CA SER A 41 6.68 -7.19 -28.23
C SER A 41 7.48 -8.15 -27.33
N VAL A 42 7.17 -9.45 -27.40
CA VAL A 42 7.86 -10.53 -26.67
C VAL A 42 9.39 -10.47 -26.92
N SER A 43 9.83 -10.18 -28.14
CA SER A 43 11.25 -10.05 -28.44
C SER A 43 11.92 -8.87 -27.74
N THR A 44 11.20 -7.74 -27.61
CA THR A 44 11.68 -6.58 -26.85
C THR A 44 11.78 -6.90 -25.37
N LEU A 45 10.75 -7.53 -24.78
CA LEU A 45 10.76 -7.96 -23.38
C LEU A 45 11.90 -8.93 -23.08
N SER A 46 12.12 -9.93 -23.94
CA SER A 46 13.21 -10.89 -23.80
C SER A 46 14.60 -10.21 -23.83
N ARG A 47 14.78 -9.22 -24.71
CA ARG A 47 16.04 -8.45 -24.79
C ARG A 47 16.21 -7.51 -23.60
N LEU A 48 15.13 -6.97 -23.04
CA LEU A 48 15.19 -6.19 -21.79
C LEU A 48 15.61 -7.07 -20.62
N GLU A 49 14.98 -8.25 -20.47
CA GLU A 49 15.28 -9.17 -19.36
C GLU A 49 16.70 -9.75 -19.44
N SER A 50 17.23 -9.94 -20.65
CA SER A 50 18.62 -10.38 -20.87
C SER A 50 19.66 -9.25 -20.73
N GLY A 51 19.22 -7.99 -20.60
CA GLY A 51 20.12 -6.84 -20.60
C GLY A 51 20.67 -6.46 -21.99
N SER A 52 20.24 -7.16 -23.05
CA SER A 52 20.68 -6.90 -24.44
C SER A 52 20.00 -5.67 -25.05
N ARG A 53 19.02 -5.08 -24.38
CA ARG A 53 18.35 -3.84 -24.76
C ARG A 53 18.34 -2.87 -23.59
N ARG A 54 18.67 -1.62 -23.88
CA ARG A 54 18.61 -0.55 -22.88
C ARG A 54 17.15 -0.25 -22.53
N ALA A 55 16.86 -0.17 -21.25
CA ALA A 55 15.54 0.22 -20.75
C ALA A 55 15.34 1.73 -20.89
N THR A 56 14.27 2.11 -21.59
CA THR A 56 13.83 3.51 -21.72
C THR A 56 12.56 3.73 -20.91
N LEU A 57 12.22 4.99 -20.61
CA LEU A 57 11.00 5.30 -19.83
C LEU A 57 9.72 4.81 -20.51
N GLU A 58 9.67 4.87 -21.84
CA GLU A 58 8.53 4.38 -22.63
C GLU A 58 8.28 2.89 -22.40
N LEU A 59 9.35 2.10 -22.17
CA LEU A 59 9.27 0.68 -21.89
C LEU A 59 9.04 0.41 -20.39
N LEU A 60 9.68 1.20 -19.51
CA LEU A 60 9.61 0.99 -18.06
C LEU A 60 8.27 1.39 -17.45
N VAL A 61 7.63 2.46 -17.95
CA VAL A 61 6.35 2.95 -17.38
C VAL A 61 5.22 1.93 -17.52
N PRO A 62 4.95 1.32 -18.68
CA PRO A 62 3.97 0.24 -18.80
C PRO A 62 4.30 -0.95 -17.88
N LEU A 63 5.57 -1.39 -17.86
CA LEU A 63 6.01 -2.51 -17.03
C LEU A 63 5.84 -2.24 -15.53
N ALA A 64 6.14 -1.02 -15.06
CA ALA A 64 5.92 -0.63 -13.68
C ALA A 64 4.43 -0.70 -13.28
N ARG A 65 3.52 -0.34 -14.20
CA ARG A 65 2.08 -0.44 -14.00
C ARG A 65 1.61 -1.89 -13.94
N THR A 66 2.02 -2.72 -14.90
CA THR A 66 1.69 -4.15 -14.96
C THR A 66 2.21 -4.88 -13.72
N TYR A 67 3.46 -4.63 -13.33
CA TYR A 67 4.04 -5.24 -12.13
C TYR A 67 3.61 -4.56 -10.82
N ARG A 68 2.85 -3.45 -10.87
CA ARG A 68 2.38 -2.68 -9.69
C ARG A 68 3.52 -2.29 -8.75
N VAL A 69 4.61 -1.84 -9.33
CA VAL A 69 5.80 -1.33 -8.63
C VAL A 69 6.09 0.11 -9.04
N THR A 70 6.90 0.82 -8.27
CA THR A 70 7.41 2.13 -8.68
C THR A 70 8.55 1.99 -9.70
N LEU A 71 8.86 3.04 -10.44
CA LEU A 71 10.02 3.03 -11.34
C LEU A 71 11.33 2.78 -10.59
N ASP A 72 11.49 3.37 -9.40
CA ASP A 72 12.66 3.17 -8.54
C ASP A 72 12.81 1.70 -8.14
N GLU A 73 11.72 1.06 -7.75
CA GLU A 73 11.72 -0.38 -7.44
C GLU A 73 12.02 -1.25 -8.66
N LEU A 74 11.59 -0.82 -9.85
CA LEU A 74 11.78 -1.58 -11.07
C LEU A 74 13.25 -1.52 -11.54
N VAL A 75 13.90 -0.38 -11.37
CA VAL A 75 15.32 -0.19 -11.75
C VAL A 75 16.30 -0.52 -10.62
N ASP A 76 15.80 -1.02 -9.48
CA ASP A 76 16.60 -1.31 -8.28
C ASP A 76 17.51 -0.13 -7.88
N ALA A 77 16.97 1.07 -8.02
CA ALA A 77 17.68 2.28 -7.63
C ALA A 77 17.97 2.21 -6.11
N PRO A 78 19.23 2.42 -5.69
CA PRO A 78 19.55 2.44 -4.27
C PRO A 78 18.73 3.52 -3.59
N ALA A 79 18.18 3.22 -2.41
CA ALA A 79 17.50 4.20 -1.58
C ALA A 79 18.55 5.26 -1.16
N THR A 80 18.65 6.34 -1.95
CA THR A 80 19.58 7.43 -1.70
C THR A 80 18.85 8.55 -0.97
N GLY A 81 19.26 8.85 0.25
CA GLY A 81 18.76 9.99 0.99
C GLY A 81 18.27 9.65 2.40
N ASP A 82 17.46 10.51 2.94
CA ASP A 82 16.84 10.36 4.25
C ASP A 82 15.95 9.12 4.29
N PRO A 83 16.20 8.13 5.18
CA PRO A 83 15.38 6.92 5.26
C PRO A 83 14.02 7.16 5.90
N ARG A 84 13.76 8.36 6.41
CA ARG A 84 12.48 8.68 7.05
C ARG A 84 11.34 8.74 6.03
N VAL A 85 10.20 8.21 6.42
CA VAL A 85 8.99 8.24 5.60
C VAL A 85 8.26 9.56 5.84
N HIS A 86 8.21 10.41 4.83
CA HIS A 86 7.49 11.69 4.85
C HIS A 86 6.19 11.59 4.04
N ALA A 87 5.27 10.74 4.49
CA ALA A 87 3.97 10.61 3.84
C ALA A 87 2.97 11.64 4.38
N LYS A 88 2.12 12.17 3.50
CA LYS A 88 1.07 13.12 3.90
C LYS A 88 -0.04 12.36 4.62
N PRO A 89 -0.52 12.86 5.78
CA PRO A 89 -1.70 12.34 6.43
C PRO A 89 -2.93 12.41 5.51
N ILE A 90 -3.81 11.44 5.66
CA ILE A 90 -5.07 11.32 4.92
C ILE A 90 -6.21 11.42 5.93
N GLN A 91 -7.17 12.29 5.69
CA GLN A 91 -8.42 12.32 6.46
C GLN A 91 -9.44 11.42 5.78
N ALA A 92 -9.85 10.37 6.48
CA ALA A 92 -10.85 9.43 5.98
C ALA A 92 -11.59 8.77 7.15
N TRP A 93 -12.87 8.50 6.97
CA TRP A 93 -13.70 7.73 7.90
C TRP A 93 -13.72 8.26 9.34
N GLY A 94 -13.59 9.59 9.52
CA GLY A 94 -13.48 10.20 10.83
C GLY A 94 -12.18 9.91 11.57
N ALA A 95 -11.14 9.56 10.84
CA ALA A 95 -9.80 9.31 11.35
C ALA A 95 -8.75 10.06 10.54
N MET A 96 -7.64 10.40 11.17
CA MET A 96 -6.41 10.78 10.48
C MET A 96 -5.54 9.53 10.31
N ILE A 97 -5.23 9.20 9.06
CA ILE A 97 -4.44 8.03 8.67
C ILE A 97 -3.08 8.50 8.16
N ILE A 98 -2.03 8.06 8.82
CA ILE A 98 -0.64 8.43 8.52
C ILE A 98 0.07 7.20 7.96
N PRO A 99 0.41 7.16 6.66
CA PRO A 99 1.22 6.07 6.12
C PRO A 99 2.62 6.05 6.74
N LEU A 100 3.05 4.88 7.22
CA LEU A 100 4.38 4.68 7.82
C LEU A 100 5.34 3.95 6.88
N THR A 101 4.85 3.47 5.74
CA THR A 101 5.65 2.81 4.70
C THR A 101 5.56 3.59 3.40
N ALA A 102 6.72 3.82 2.75
CA ALA A 102 6.79 4.51 1.46
C ALA A 102 6.58 3.55 0.27
N ARG A 103 6.99 2.29 0.41
CA ARG A 103 6.92 1.29 -0.68
C ARG A 103 5.47 0.87 -0.93
N ARG A 104 5.11 0.75 -2.21
CA ARG A 104 3.83 0.21 -2.67
C ARG A 104 4.00 -1.28 -2.96
N GLY A 105 3.01 -2.07 -2.57
CA GLY A 105 3.01 -3.53 -2.72
C GLY A 105 3.38 -4.23 -1.41
N GLY A 106 2.83 -5.41 -1.17
CA GLY A 106 2.98 -6.15 0.08
C GLY A 106 2.19 -5.54 1.25
N GLN A 107 2.65 -5.83 2.45
CA GLN A 107 2.05 -5.28 3.68
C GLN A 107 2.46 -3.82 3.88
N ARG A 108 1.54 -3.02 4.37
CA ARG A 108 1.75 -1.60 4.67
C ARG A 108 1.36 -1.29 6.09
N ALA A 109 2.19 -0.48 6.75
CA ALA A 109 1.92 0.02 8.09
C ALA A 109 1.34 1.43 8.04
N PHE A 110 0.36 1.68 8.90
CA PHE A 110 -0.31 2.97 9.09
C PHE A 110 -0.43 3.28 10.57
N LYS A 111 -0.32 4.56 10.92
CA LYS A 111 -0.81 5.07 12.20
C LYS A 111 -2.19 5.69 11.96
N HIS A 112 -3.15 5.34 12.79
CA HIS A 112 -4.47 5.94 12.80
C HIS A 112 -4.64 6.77 14.06
N VAL A 113 -5.28 7.93 13.93
CA VAL A 113 -5.82 8.70 15.04
C VAL A 113 -7.33 8.76 14.84
N LEU A 114 -8.07 8.05 15.69
CA LEU A 114 -9.53 8.04 15.69
C LEU A 114 -10.04 9.17 16.56
N TYR A 115 -11.04 9.90 16.07
CA TYR A 115 -11.71 10.96 16.80
C TYR A 115 -13.11 10.50 17.24
N PRO A 116 -13.49 10.73 18.49
CA PRO A 116 -14.72 10.17 19.08
C PRO A 116 -15.99 10.62 18.38
N GLU A 117 -16.05 11.89 17.96
CA GLU A 117 -17.25 12.49 17.34
C GLU A 117 -17.60 11.88 15.99
N ALA A 118 -16.60 11.44 15.26
CA ALA A 118 -16.77 10.94 13.90
C ALA A 118 -17.01 9.43 13.80
N ARG A 119 -16.80 8.68 14.90
CA ARG A 119 -16.93 7.23 14.97
C ARG A 119 -17.58 6.78 16.28
N SER A 120 -18.77 7.28 16.55
CA SER A 120 -19.54 6.95 17.76
C SER A 120 -20.49 5.77 17.56
N VAL A 121 -20.96 5.55 16.33
CA VAL A 121 -21.91 4.47 15.99
C VAL A 121 -21.18 3.39 15.19
N PRO A 122 -21.20 2.12 15.65
CA PRO A 122 -20.65 1.02 14.87
C PRO A 122 -21.32 0.85 13.49
N ASP A 123 -20.50 0.75 12.45
CA ASP A 123 -20.88 0.41 11.08
C ASP A 123 -19.93 -0.69 10.58
N PRO A 124 -20.11 -1.96 11.04
CA PRO A 124 -19.21 -3.06 10.70
C PRO A 124 -19.20 -3.34 9.20
N ARG A 125 -17.99 -3.52 8.65
CA ARG A 125 -17.77 -3.80 7.22
C ARG A 125 -16.87 -4.99 7.04
N THR A 126 -16.89 -5.56 5.84
CA THR A 126 -16.06 -6.70 5.47
C THR A 126 -15.22 -6.36 4.23
N HIS A 127 -14.06 -6.98 4.15
CA HIS A 127 -13.23 -7.01 2.94
C HIS A 127 -12.32 -8.24 2.97
N GLU A 128 -11.63 -8.53 1.87
CA GLU A 128 -10.66 -9.62 1.84
C GLU A 128 -9.35 -9.22 2.51
N GLY A 129 -8.75 -10.14 3.25
CA GLY A 129 -7.43 -10.01 3.85
C GLY A 129 -7.43 -10.21 5.35
N TYR A 130 -6.36 -9.75 5.98
CA TYR A 130 -6.16 -9.75 7.42
C TYR A 130 -5.76 -8.36 7.86
N ASP A 131 -6.32 -7.92 8.98
CA ASP A 131 -5.90 -6.71 9.70
C ASP A 131 -5.17 -7.11 10.98
N TRP A 132 -4.10 -6.39 11.24
CA TRP A 132 -3.35 -6.42 12.48
C TRP A 132 -3.35 -5.02 13.07
N VAL A 133 -3.78 -4.89 14.32
CA VAL A 133 -3.88 -3.60 15.01
C VAL A 133 -3.22 -3.65 16.38
N TYR A 134 -2.51 -2.58 16.72
CA TYR A 134 -1.84 -2.39 18.00
C TYR A 134 -2.23 -1.04 18.57
N VAL A 135 -2.77 -1.00 19.78
CA VAL A 135 -3.18 0.25 20.44
C VAL A 135 -1.96 0.95 21.02
N LEU A 136 -1.72 2.19 20.61
CA LEU A 136 -0.65 3.05 21.11
C LEU A 136 -1.10 3.86 22.31
N SER A 137 -2.28 4.49 22.22
CA SER A 137 -2.85 5.31 23.28
C SER A 137 -4.37 5.39 23.18
N GLY A 138 -5.04 5.71 24.29
CA GLY A 138 -6.50 5.73 24.39
C GLY A 138 -7.10 4.33 24.56
N ARG A 139 -8.43 4.23 24.43
CA ARG A 139 -9.18 2.97 24.56
C ARG A 139 -9.94 2.70 23.27
N LEU A 140 -9.47 1.70 22.52
CA LEU A 140 -10.07 1.26 21.26
C LEU A 140 -11.27 0.35 21.55
N ARG A 141 -12.43 0.68 20.97
CA ARG A 141 -13.55 -0.26 20.87
C ARG A 141 -13.47 -0.96 19.52
N LEU A 142 -13.28 -2.27 19.55
CA LEU A 142 -13.29 -3.16 18.39
C LEU A 142 -14.59 -3.97 18.41
N VAL A 143 -15.43 -3.79 17.40
CA VAL A 143 -16.53 -4.69 17.10
C VAL A 143 -16.06 -5.66 16.03
N LEU A 144 -16.12 -6.97 16.31
CA LEU A 144 -15.67 -8.05 15.43
C LEU A 144 -16.67 -9.21 15.45
N GLY A 145 -17.51 -9.30 14.43
CA GLY A 145 -18.65 -10.20 14.41
C GLY A 145 -19.58 -9.91 15.60
N GLU A 146 -19.74 -10.89 16.48
CA GLU A 146 -20.55 -10.76 17.70
C GLU A 146 -19.76 -10.24 18.93
N HIS A 147 -18.44 -10.05 18.77
CA HIS A 147 -17.59 -9.58 19.85
C HIS A 147 -17.53 -8.05 19.87
N ASP A 148 -17.72 -7.46 21.05
CA ASP A 148 -17.55 -6.03 21.30
C ASP A 148 -16.51 -5.88 22.41
N ILE A 149 -15.29 -5.54 22.02
CA ILE A 149 -14.11 -5.58 22.90
C ILE A 149 -13.55 -4.17 23.08
N VAL A 150 -13.09 -3.86 24.28
CA VAL A 150 -12.33 -2.64 24.54
C VAL A 150 -10.87 -3.01 24.78
N MET A 151 -9.99 -2.43 23.96
CA MET A 151 -8.56 -2.66 24.01
C MET A 151 -7.84 -1.41 24.52
N GLY A 152 -6.89 -1.62 25.43
CA GLY A 152 -6.01 -0.58 25.96
C GLY A 152 -4.64 -0.52 25.29
N PRO A 153 -3.79 0.46 25.65
CA PRO A 153 -2.43 0.56 25.15
C PRO A 153 -1.61 -0.71 25.39
N GLY A 154 -0.89 -1.16 24.34
CA GLY A 154 -0.08 -2.38 24.37
C GLY A 154 -0.83 -3.63 23.92
N GLU A 155 -2.14 -3.58 23.76
CA GLU A 155 -2.92 -4.72 23.29
C GLU A 155 -2.95 -4.81 21.76
N VAL A 156 -3.03 -6.05 21.28
CA VAL A 156 -2.97 -6.41 19.84
C VAL A 156 -4.20 -7.23 19.49
N ALA A 157 -4.76 -6.96 18.32
CA ALA A 157 -5.73 -7.85 17.67
C ALA A 157 -5.27 -8.17 16.25
N GLU A 158 -5.48 -9.43 15.84
CA GLU A 158 -5.31 -9.92 14.47
C GLU A 158 -6.54 -10.72 14.09
N PHE A 159 -7.11 -10.45 12.93
CA PHE A 159 -8.33 -11.12 12.49
C PHE A 159 -8.48 -11.11 10.97
N ASP A 160 -9.27 -12.09 10.49
CA ASP A 160 -9.73 -12.16 9.10
C ASP A 160 -10.80 -11.08 8.86
N THR A 161 -10.54 -10.20 7.92
CA THR A 161 -11.40 -9.05 7.60
C THR A 161 -12.68 -9.42 6.83
N ARG A 162 -12.87 -10.69 6.50
CA ARG A 162 -14.17 -11.22 6.06
C ARG A 162 -15.18 -11.29 7.19
N THR A 163 -14.73 -11.29 8.45
CA THR A 163 -15.58 -11.06 9.62
C THR A 163 -15.95 -9.58 9.66
N PRO A 164 -17.26 -9.25 9.81
CA PRO A 164 -17.69 -7.86 9.97
C PRO A 164 -16.96 -7.20 11.13
N HIS A 165 -16.30 -6.06 10.88
CA HIS A 165 -15.47 -5.39 11.88
C HIS A 165 -15.60 -3.87 11.79
N TRP A 166 -15.38 -3.23 12.94
CA TRP A 166 -15.41 -1.78 13.09
C TRP A 166 -14.52 -1.34 14.26
N PHE A 167 -13.93 -0.14 14.13
CA PHE A 167 -13.10 0.50 15.14
C PHE A 167 -13.69 1.84 15.56
N GLY A 168 -13.68 2.13 16.85
CA GLY A 168 -14.07 3.43 17.39
C GLY A 168 -13.42 3.72 18.73
N CYS A 169 -13.75 4.89 19.31
CA CYS A 169 -13.30 5.28 20.62
C CYS A 169 -14.27 4.73 21.68
N ALA A 170 -13.72 4.11 22.76
CA ALA A 170 -14.54 3.48 23.79
C ALA A 170 -15.09 4.47 24.84
N ASP A 171 -14.37 5.57 25.09
CA ASP A 171 -14.61 6.47 26.22
C ASP A 171 -14.72 7.96 25.83
N GLY A 172 -14.97 8.24 24.56
CA GLY A 172 -15.08 9.62 24.08
C GLY A 172 -13.74 10.37 24.03
N GLN A 173 -12.60 9.68 24.17
CA GLN A 173 -11.26 10.23 23.99
C GLN A 173 -10.64 9.73 22.67
N PRO A 174 -9.75 10.50 22.03
CA PRO A 174 -9.05 10.04 20.83
C PRO A 174 -8.24 8.77 21.09
N VAL A 175 -8.16 7.91 20.07
CA VAL A 175 -7.39 6.67 20.10
C VAL A 175 -6.32 6.70 19.02
N GLU A 176 -5.09 6.38 19.39
CA GLU A 176 -4.01 6.14 18.45
C GLU A 176 -3.71 4.65 18.33
N LEU A 177 -3.62 4.15 17.12
CA LEU A 177 -3.26 2.77 16.85
C LEU A 177 -2.33 2.66 15.64
N LEU A 178 -1.56 1.58 15.61
CA LEU A 178 -0.86 1.10 14.41
C LEU A 178 -1.71 0.02 13.75
N SER A 179 -1.71 -0.02 12.42
CA SER A 179 -2.23 -1.16 11.67
C SER A 179 -1.24 -1.63 10.61
N ILE A 180 -1.25 -2.94 10.36
CA ILE A 180 -0.58 -3.57 9.23
C ILE A 180 -1.66 -4.16 8.34
N ILE A 181 -1.72 -3.71 7.11
CA ILE A 181 -2.80 -4.01 6.18
C ILE A 181 -2.19 -4.58 4.90
N GLY A 182 -2.78 -5.64 4.37
CA GLY A 182 -2.47 -6.18 3.05
C GLY A 182 -2.96 -5.26 1.92
N PRO A 183 -2.60 -5.55 0.65
CA PRO A 183 -2.99 -4.71 -0.50
C PRO A 183 -4.50 -4.57 -0.69
N GLN A 184 -5.29 -5.56 -0.26
CA GLN A 184 -6.75 -5.55 -0.31
C GLN A 184 -7.34 -4.60 0.72
N GLY A 185 -6.87 -4.68 1.97
CA GLY A 185 -7.31 -3.82 3.06
C GLY A 185 -6.96 -2.34 2.82
N GLU A 186 -5.83 -2.05 2.18
CA GLU A 186 -5.47 -0.66 1.81
C GLU A 186 -6.54 0.01 0.93
N ARG A 187 -7.16 -0.74 0.03
CA ARG A 187 -8.21 -0.20 -0.85
C ARG A 187 -9.44 0.22 -0.08
N MET A 188 -9.84 -0.56 0.93
CA MET A 188 -11.01 -0.28 1.75
C MET A 188 -10.77 0.82 2.78
N HIS A 189 -9.66 0.75 3.52
CA HIS A 189 -9.42 1.66 4.65
C HIS A 189 -8.78 2.99 4.26
N VAL A 190 -8.07 3.07 3.14
CA VAL A 190 -7.27 4.25 2.79
C VAL A 190 -7.71 4.90 1.48
N ARG A 191 -8.13 4.12 0.48
CA ARG A 191 -8.41 4.62 -0.87
C ARG A 191 -9.88 4.73 -1.23
N ALA A 192 -10.78 4.06 -0.52
CA ALA A 192 -12.20 4.18 -0.79
C ALA A 192 -12.67 5.61 -0.47
N ARG A 193 -13.17 6.34 -1.46
CA ARG A 193 -13.83 7.61 -1.22
C ARG A 193 -15.12 7.38 -0.45
N PRO A 194 -15.44 8.19 0.58
CA PRO A 194 -16.75 8.13 1.22
C PRO A 194 -17.83 8.35 0.15
N LYS A 195 -18.80 7.46 0.07
CA LYS A 195 -20.02 7.69 -0.71
C LYS A 195 -20.81 8.79 0.00
N GLY A 196 -20.90 9.96 -0.60
CA GLY A 196 -21.90 10.95 -0.18
C GLY A 196 -21.31 12.31 0.18
N SER A 197 -21.26 13.15 -0.80
CA SER A 197 -21.79 14.51 -0.75
C SER A 197 -22.21 14.83 -2.19
N SER A 198 -23.45 14.46 -2.53
CA SER A 198 -24.15 15.18 -3.61
C SER A 198 -24.27 16.62 -3.14
N PRO A 199 -23.93 17.61 -3.97
CA PRO A 199 -24.30 18.98 -3.67
C PRO A 199 -25.83 19.04 -3.68
N ALA A 200 -26.40 19.51 -2.58
CA ALA A 200 -27.79 19.91 -2.55
C ALA A 200 -28.01 20.99 -3.62
N SER A 201 -28.94 20.73 -4.47
CA SER A 201 -29.50 21.68 -5.43
C SER A 201 -30.16 22.85 -4.73
#